data_6a9018474063fa8ee0da4edf097be9a4
#
_entry.id   6a9018474063fa8ee0da4edf097be9a4
#
_cell.length_a   1.000
_cell.length_b   1.000
_cell.length_c   1.000
_cell.angle_alpha   90.00
_cell.angle_beta   90.00
_cell.angle_gamma   90.00
#
_symmetry.space_group_name_H-M   'P 1'
#
loop_
_entity.id
_entity.type
_entity.pdbx_description
1 polymer ?
#
loop_
_entity_poly.entity_id
_entity_poly.type
_entity_poly.pdbx_seq_one_letter_code
_entity_poly.pdbx_strand_id
1 'polypeptide(L)'
;RRQRQMCIRDRREEGKCIFMGEQLTESDVKKIKEEIEYRKIVVRKKELEAVKEARAQGDLSENFEYKAAKQDKNRNESRIRYLERMLKNAKIVSDTSKADEVGINNTVEVYFEDDDETETYRLVTSIRGNSLQGLISIESPLGKAIQGHKVGDRVLVKTNGNDGYYIVIKNIDNTTDDSHDTLRKY
;
A
#
# COMPACT_ATOMS: atom_id res chain seq x y z
N ARG A 1 28.73 -10.54 12.39
CA ARG A 1 28.75 -9.55 11.26
C ARG A 1 28.75 -10.21 9.86
N ARG A 2 28.29 -11.47 9.69
CA ARG A 2 28.33 -12.17 8.38
C ARG A 2 27.02 -12.81 7.91
N GLN A 3 25.86 -12.38 8.41
CA GLN A 3 24.57 -13.02 8.09
C GLN A 3 23.51 -12.13 7.43
N ARG A 4 23.87 -10.98 6.85
CA ARG A 4 22.92 -10.10 6.15
C ARG A 4 23.14 -9.98 4.63
N GLN A 5 23.89 -10.87 4.02
CA GLN A 5 24.17 -10.81 2.56
C GLN A 5 23.74 -12.05 1.77
N MET A 6 22.85 -12.90 2.29
CA MET A 6 22.54 -14.18 1.66
C MET A 6 21.15 -14.33 1.04
N CYS A 7 20.41 -13.25 0.78
CA CYS A 7 19.08 -13.34 0.13
C CYS A 7 18.96 -12.72 -1.26
N ILE A 8 20.06 -12.37 -1.94
CA ILE A 8 19.98 -11.69 -3.25
C ILE A 8 20.72 -12.48 -4.38
N ARG A 9 21.16 -13.72 -4.15
CA ARG A 9 22.08 -14.35 -5.12
C ARG A 9 21.61 -15.57 -5.89
N ASP A 10 20.40 -16.06 -5.72
CA ASP A 10 19.91 -17.25 -6.44
C ASP A 10 18.61 -17.00 -7.19
N ARG A 11 18.66 -16.14 -8.20
CA ARG A 11 17.77 -16.21 -9.38
C ARG A 11 18.46 -15.55 -10.55
N ARG A 12 19.51 -16.19 -11.05
CA ARG A 12 20.01 -15.96 -12.40
C ARG A 12 19.39 -16.99 -13.32
N GLU A 13 18.18 -16.68 -13.76
CA GLU A 13 17.72 -17.11 -15.06
C GLU A 13 17.00 -15.93 -15.68
N GLU A 14 17.50 -15.54 -16.87
CA GLU A 14 17.01 -14.47 -17.73
C GLU A 14 17.02 -13.03 -17.17
N GLY A 15 18.13 -12.40 -17.37
CA GLY A 15 18.51 -11.00 -17.40
C GLY A 15 17.47 -9.89 -17.46
N LYS A 16 16.54 -9.83 -16.53
CA LYS A 16 15.82 -8.62 -16.14
C LYS A 16 15.53 -8.71 -14.65
N CYS A 17 16.31 -7.97 -13.84
CA CYS A 17 15.76 -7.49 -12.58
C CYS A 17 14.52 -6.67 -12.96
N ILE A 18 13.37 -7.31 -13.01
CA ILE A 18 12.09 -6.61 -13.01
C ILE A 18 12.00 -6.01 -11.61
N PHE A 19 12.49 -4.79 -11.46
CA PHE A 19 12.07 -3.93 -10.38
C PHE A 19 10.58 -3.73 -10.64
N MET A 20 9.75 -4.55 -10.03
CA MET A 20 8.30 -4.39 -10.07
C MET A 20 8.01 -3.12 -9.27
N GLY A 21 7.96 -1.99 -9.99
CA GLY A 21 7.50 -0.74 -9.43
C GLY A 21 6.07 -0.91 -8.94
N GLU A 22 5.75 -0.35 -7.77
CA GLU A 22 4.39 -0.40 -7.27
C GLU A 22 3.42 0.22 -8.28
N GLN A 23 2.28 -0.43 -8.48
CA GLN A 23 1.24 0.06 -9.37
C GLN A 23 0.46 1.15 -8.64
N LEU A 24 0.44 2.35 -9.20
CA LEU A 24 -0.25 3.52 -8.66
C LEU A 24 -1.19 4.11 -9.71
N THR A 25 -2.34 4.61 -9.25
CA THR A 25 -3.22 5.43 -10.09
C THR A 25 -2.72 6.88 -10.12
N GLU A 26 -3.19 7.67 -11.08
CA GLU A 26 -2.89 9.11 -11.13
C GLU A 26 -3.37 9.84 -9.86
N SER A 27 -4.50 9.43 -9.32
CA SER A 27 -5.05 9.93 -8.05
C SER A 27 -4.09 9.63 -6.88
N ASP A 28 -3.53 8.41 -6.80
CA ASP A 28 -2.56 8.05 -5.77
C ASP A 28 -1.30 8.91 -5.86
N VAL A 29 -0.80 9.11 -7.07
CA VAL A 29 0.38 9.97 -7.32
C VAL A 29 0.14 11.40 -6.82
N LYS A 30 -1.06 11.94 -7.03
CA LYS A 30 -1.43 13.27 -6.55
C LYS A 30 -1.46 13.31 -5.01
N LYS A 31 -2.16 12.38 -4.38
CA LYS A 31 -2.25 12.25 -2.91
C LYS A 31 -0.87 12.08 -2.26
N ILE A 32 0.01 11.27 -2.86
CA ILE A 32 1.39 11.08 -2.37
C ILE A 32 2.20 12.38 -2.45
N LYS A 33 2.10 13.12 -3.56
CA LYS A 33 2.79 14.41 -3.70
C LYS A 33 2.31 15.43 -2.67
N GLU A 34 1.02 15.51 -2.43
CA GLU A 34 0.42 16.37 -1.41
C GLU A 34 0.90 15.98 0.01
N GLU A 35 0.94 14.68 0.34
CA GLU A 35 1.49 14.22 1.63
C GLU A 35 2.96 14.58 1.78
N ILE A 36 3.79 14.40 0.76
CA ILE A 36 5.21 14.76 0.78
C ILE A 36 5.38 16.26 1.04
N GLU A 37 4.64 17.10 0.33
CA GLU A 37 4.70 18.55 0.46
C GLU A 37 4.27 19.01 1.85
N TYR A 38 3.15 18.51 2.35
CA TYR A 38 2.70 18.78 3.71
C TYR A 38 3.74 18.39 4.75
N ARG A 39 4.34 17.20 4.62
CA ARG A 39 5.39 16.73 5.55
C ARG A 39 6.67 17.56 5.48
N LYS A 40 7.06 18.04 4.30
CA LYS A 40 8.24 18.91 4.13
C LYS A 40 8.01 20.31 4.69
N ILE A 41 6.86 20.90 4.46
CA ILE A 41 6.59 22.29 4.80
C ILE A 41 6.14 22.42 6.26
N VAL A 42 5.18 21.60 6.69
CA VAL A 42 4.53 21.75 7.99
C VAL A 42 5.18 20.87 9.06
N VAL A 43 5.18 19.55 8.85
CA VAL A 43 5.58 18.58 9.87
C VAL A 43 7.07 18.71 10.18
N ARG A 44 7.93 18.78 9.16
CA ARG A 44 9.39 18.94 9.36
C ARG A 44 9.74 20.19 10.15
N LYS A 45 9.07 21.31 9.87
CA LYS A 45 9.32 22.56 10.60
C LYS A 45 8.97 22.41 12.08
N LYS A 46 7.79 21.87 12.38
CA LYS A 46 7.32 21.61 13.75
C LYS A 46 8.28 20.69 14.51
N GLU A 47 8.70 19.60 13.90
CA GLU A 47 9.60 18.63 14.53
C GLU A 47 11.02 19.19 14.75
N LEU A 48 11.52 20.06 13.86
CA LEU A 48 12.79 20.73 14.04
C LEU A 48 12.73 21.74 15.21
N GLU A 49 11.62 22.44 15.38
CA GLU A 49 11.38 23.33 16.51
C GLU A 49 11.34 22.54 17.83
N ALA A 50 10.59 21.44 17.88
CA ALA A 50 10.53 20.54 19.03
C ALA A 50 11.91 19.98 19.43
N VAL A 51 12.73 19.59 18.45
CA VAL A 51 14.11 19.13 18.72
C VAL A 51 14.97 20.27 19.29
N LYS A 52 14.81 21.52 18.81
CA LYS A 52 15.54 22.68 19.36
C LYS A 52 15.14 22.99 20.79
N GLU A 53 13.85 22.98 21.07
CA GLU A 53 13.33 23.24 22.42
C GLU A 53 13.82 22.18 23.42
N ALA A 54 13.65 20.89 23.07
CA ALA A 54 14.14 19.80 23.90
C ALA A 54 15.66 19.82 24.11
N ARG A 55 16.43 20.31 23.13
CA ARG A 55 17.89 20.50 23.28
C ARG A 55 18.25 21.61 24.22
N ALA A 56 17.42 22.65 24.34
CA ALA A 56 17.68 23.80 25.24
C ALA A 56 17.38 23.47 26.70
N GLN A 57 16.67 22.40 27.01
CA GLN A 57 16.20 22.04 28.35
C GLN A 57 17.21 21.27 29.22
N GLY A 58 18.44 21.01 28.78
CA GLY A 58 19.49 20.44 29.63
C GLY A 58 20.29 19.29 29.06
N ASP A 59 20.82 18.39 29.93
CA ASP A 59 21.72 17.31 29.55
C ASP A 59 21.07 16.34 28.57
N LEU A 60 21.70 16.21 27.38
CA LEU A 60 21.20 15.42 26.28
C LEU A 60 21.25 13.90 26.51
N SER A 61 22.08 13.44 27.44
CA SER A 61 22.27 12.00 27.70
C SER A 61 21.08 11.35 28.38
N GLU A 62 20.39 12.07 29.28
CA GLU A 62 19.21 11.61 30.03
C GLU A 62 17.90 12.26 29.59
N ASN A 63 17.94 13.16 28.60
CA ASN A 63 16.76 13.89 28.15
C ASN A 63 15.87 13.02 27.26
N PHE A 64 14.82 12.46 27.84
CA PHE A 64 13.83 11.64 27.12
C PHE A 64 13.05 12.43 26.06
N GLU A 65 12.77 13.72 26.32
CA GLU A 65 12.06 14.59 25.37
C GLU A 65 12.89 14.81 24.10
N TYR A 66 14.20 15.05 24.25
CA TYR A 66 15.10 15.14 23.10
C TYR A 66 15.16 13.85 22.31
N LYS A 67 15.22 12.67 22.97
CA LYS A 67 15.22 11.38 22.29
C LYS A 67 13.92 11.15 21.52
N ALA A 68 12.78 11.48 22.12
CA ALA A 68 11.47 11.38 21.50
C ALA A 68 11.34 12.31 20.28
N ALA A 69 11.64 13.61 20.45
CA ALA A 69 11.58 14.58 19.35
C ALA A 69 12.50 14.21 18.18
N LYS A 70 13.70 13.70 18.48
CA LYS A 70 14.63 13.19 17.46
C LYS A 70 14.08 11.96 16.75
N GLN A 71 13.40 11.07 17.46
CA GLN A 71 12.77 9.88 16.88
C GLN A 71 11.63 10.28 15.94
N ASP A 72 10.77 11.20 16.33
CA ASP A 72 9.65 11.68 15.51
C ASP A 72 10.15 12.37 14.25
N LYS A 73 11.14 13.26 14.36
CA LYS A 73 11.82 13.84 13.20
C LYS A 73 12.35 12.76 12.26
N ASN A 74 13.05 11.75 12.77
CA ASN A 74 13.62 10.68 11.94
C ASN A 74 12.53 9.83 11.29
N ARG A 75 11.40 9.60 11.97
CA ARG A 75 10.23 8.90 11.43
C ARG A 75 9.61 9.68 10.27
N ASN A 76 9.45 11.00 10.41
CA ASN A 76 8.97 11.86 9.34
C ASN A 76 9.91 11.85 8.11
N GLU A 77 11.22 12.01 8.31
CA GLU A 77 12.20 11.95 7.23
C GLU A 77 12.22 10.57 6.53
N SER A 78 12.02 9.50 7.28
CA SER A 78 11.92 8.14 6.71
C SER A 78 10.67 7.97 5.87
N ARG A 79 9.53 8.53 6.30
CA ARG A 79 8.29 8.53 5.53
C ARG A 79 8.42 9.32 4.24
N ILE A 80 9.02 10.52 4.27
CA ILE A 80 9.27 11.32 3.07
C ILE A 80 10.12 10.52 2.08
N ARG A 81 11.24 9.95 2.52
CA ARG A 81 12.12 9.14 1.65
C ARG A 81 11.41 7.90 1.08
N TYR A 82 10.54 7.28 1.85
CA TYR A 82 9.74 6.14 1.40
C TYR A 82 8.79 6.56 0.26
N LEU A 83 8.02 7.63 0.44
CA LEU A 83 7.08 8.16 -0.54
C LEU A 83 7.79 8.64 -1.82
N GLU A 84 8.92 9.34 -1.69
CA GLU A 84 9.72 9.77 -2.84
C GLU A 84 10.27 8.58 -3.65
N ARG A 85 10.72 7.53 -2.96
CA ARG A 85 11.19 6.31 -3.62
C ARG A 85 10.06 5.58 -4.33
N MET A 86 8.89 5.53 -3.73
CA MET A 86 7.68 4.95 -4.32
C MET A 86 7.32 5.68 -5.61
N LEU A 87 7.24 7.02 -5.60
CA LEU A 87 6.97 7.81 -6.80
C LEU A 87 8.02 7.61 -7.90
N LYS A 88 9.29 7.49 -7.53
CA LYS A 88 10.37 7.28 -8.50
C LYS A 88 10.25 5.96 -9.25
N ASN A 89 9.76 4.91 -8.56
CA ASN A 89 9.67 3.56 -9.10
C ASN A 89 8.24 3.20 -9.53
N ALA A 90 7.29 4.12 -9.40
CA ALA A 90 5.88 3.87 -9.68
C ALA A 90 5.64 3.53 -11.15
N LYS A 91 4.78 2.54 -11.37
CA LYS A 91 4.16 2.27 -12.65
C LYS A 91 2.73 2.82 -12.61
N ILE A 92 2.47 3.85 -13.41
CA ILE A 92 1.13 4.42 -13.50
C ILE A 92 0.23 3.44 -14.24
N VAL A 93 -0.85 3.06 -13.58
CA VAL A 93 -1.87 2.16 -14.13
C VAL A 93 -3.18 2.95 -14.20
N SER A 94 -3.73 3.05 -15.39
CA SER A 94 -5.10 3.52 -15.60
C SER A 94 -6.03 2.31 -15.56
N ASP A 95 -7.21 2.49 -14.98
CA ASP A 95 -8.24 1.48 -15.08
C ASP A 95 -8.72 1.39 -16.53
N THR A 96 -8.41 0.27 -17.18
CA THR A 96 -8.83 -0.06 -18.55
C THR A 96 -9.84 -1.20 -18.56
N SER A 97 -10.36 -1.61 -17.38
CA SER A 97 -11.35 -2.67 -17.26
C SER A 97 -12.67 -2.27 -17.95
N LYS A 98 -13.35 -3.26 -18.52
CA LYS A 98 -14.69 -3.06 -19.07
C LYS A 98 -15.70 -2.97 -17.94
N ALA A 99 -16.88 -2.44 -18.23
CA ALA A 99 -17.94 -2.28 -17.24
C ALA A 99 -18.36 -3.59 -16.53
N ASP A 100 -18.14 -4.74 -17.16
CA ASP A 100 -18.48 -6.07 -16.64
C ASP A 100 -17.28 -6.79 -16.00
N GLU A 101 -16.11 -6.18 -15.93
CA GLU A 101 -14.88 -6.78 -15.40
C GLU A 101 -14.43 -6.07 -14.13
N VAL A 102 -13.88 -6.82 -13.18
CA VAL A 102 -13.32 -6.27 -11.95
C VAL A 102 -12.09 -5.43 -12.26
N GLY A 103 -12.21 -4.12 -12.08
CA GLY A 103 -11.15 -3.13 -12.25
C GLY A 103 -10.62 -2.56 -10.93
N ILE A 104 -9.70 -1.61 -11.06
CA ILE A 104 -9.17 -0.86 -9.92
C ILE A 104 -10.24 0.12 -9.43
N ASN A 105 -10.38 0.24 -8.12
CA ASN A 105 -11.39 1.00 -7.38
C ASN A 105 -12.81 0.42 -7.43
N ASN A 106 -13.05 -0.70 -8.09
CA ASN A 106 -14.35 -1.33 -8.09
C ASN A 106 -14.62 -2.03 -6.76
N THR A 107 -15.88 -1.99 -6.34
CA THR A 107 -16.37 -2.75 -5.18
C THR A 107 -16.94 -4.07 -5.69
N VAL A 108 -16.50 -5.17 -5.10
CA VAL A 108 -16.84 -6.53 -5.52
C VAL A 108 -17.42 -7.30 -4.35
N GLU A 109 -18.56 -7.93 -4.57
CA GLU A 109 -19.16 -8.85 -3.62
C GLU A 109 -18.70 -10.28 -3.96
N VAL A 110 -18.01 -10.91 -3.03
CA VAL A 110 -17.36 -12.20 -3.19
C VAL A 110 -17.97 -13.20 -2.23
N TYR A 111 -18.39 -14.35 -2.75
CA TYR A 111 -18.88 -15.49 -1.98
C TYR A 111 -17.75 -16.50 -1.78
N PHE A 112 -17.49 -16.87 -0.55
CA PHE A 112 -16.51 -17.90 -0.15
C PHE A 112 -17.22 -19.24 -0.04
N GLU A 113 -16.81 -20.22 -0.84
CA GLU A 113 -17.46 -21.54 -0.87
C GLU A 113 -17.18 -22.35 0.41
N ASP A 114 -16.02 -22.17 1.02
CA ASP A 114 -15.59 -22.95 2.19
C ASP A 114 -16.31 -22.49 3.47
N ASP A 115 -16.57 -21.20 3.62
CA ASP A 115 -17.16 -20.61 4.82
C ASP A 115 -18.68 -20.34 4.67
N ASP A 116 -19.24 -20.48 3.45
CA ASP A 116 -20.61 -20.13 3.07
C ASP A 116 -20.97 -18.66 3.42
N GLU A 117 -20.00 -17.76 3.31
CA GLU A 117 -20.13 -16.35 3.64
C GLU A 117 -19.93 -15.48 2.40
N THR A 118 -20.60 -14.31 2.41
CA THR A 118 -20.45 -13.30 1.35
C THR A 118 -19.85 -12.04 1.97
N GLU A 119 -18.75 -11.58 1.41
CA GLU A 119 -18.08 -10.38 1.86
C GLU A 119 -17.92 -9.38 0.71
N THR A 120 -17.89 -8.10 1.08
CA THR A 120 -17.72 -7.01 0.11
C THR A 120 -16.34 -6.41 0.24
N TYR A 121 -15.63 -6.37 -0.88
CA TYR A 121 -14.29 -5.84 -0.95
C TYR A 121 -14.17 -4.78 -2.05
N ARG A 122 -13.33 -3.79 -1.80
CA ARG A 122 -12.94 -2.82 -2.81
C ARG A 122 -11.50 -3.05 -3.23
N LEU A 123 -11.30 -3.19 -4.54
CA LEU A 123 -9.98 -3.44 -5.11
C LEU A 123 -9.21 -2.11 -5.28
N VAL A 124 -8.12 -1.96 -4.56
CA VAL A 124 -7.34 -0.71 -4.52
C VAL A 124 -5.85 -0.97 -4.75
N THR A 125 -5.08 0.09 -4.96
CA THR A 125 -3.62 0.02 -5.03
C THR A 125 -3.01 -0.32 -3.67
N SER A 126 -1.79 -0.86 -3.65
CA SER A 126 -1.11 -1.32 -2.43
C SER A 126 -0.99 -0.24 -1.36
N ILE A 127 -0.85 1.02 -1.76
CA ILE A 127 -0.70 2.14 -0.84
C ILE A 127 -2.00 2.52 -0.10
N ARG A 128 -3.15 2.16 -0.65
CA ARG A 128 -4.47 2.39 -0.03
C ARG A 128 -5.02 1.17 0.68
N GLY A 129 -4.39 -0.01 0.52
CA GLY A 129 -4.87 -1.26 1.09
C GLY A 129 -5.07 -1.18 2.61
N ASN A 130 -6.28 -1.51 3.05
CA ASN A 130 -6.67 -1.60 4.46
C ASN A 130 -7.72 -2.70 4.63
N SER A 131 -7.28 -3.87 5.03
CA SER A 131 -8.15 -5.06 5.15
C SER A 131 -9.27 -4.87 6.17
N LEU A 132 -9.07 -4.05 7.21
CA LEU A 132 -10.10 -3.77 8.22
C LEU A 132 -11.28 -2.96 7.66
N GLN A 133 -11.06 -2.27 6.55
CA GLN A 133 -12.09 -1.48 5.84
C GLN A 133 -12.53 -2.15 4.54
N GLY A 134 -12.19 -3.42 4.32
CA GLY A 134 -12.50 -4.12 3.09
C GLY A 134 -11.70 -3.62 1.85
N LEU A 135 -10.66 -2.79 2.05
CA LEU A 135 -9.82 -2.30 0.96
C LEU A 135 -8.69 -3.30 0.68
N ILE A 136 -8.81 -4.06 -0.39
CA ILE A 136 -7.86 -5.10 -0.76
C ILE A 136 -6.94 -4.60 -1.88
N SER A 137 -5.63 -4.85 -1.68
CA SER A 137 -4.63 -4.53 -2.70
C SER A 137 -4.75 -5.42 -3.93
N ILE A 138 -4.60 -4.83 -5.13
CA ILE A 138 -4.44 -5.54 -6.39
C ILE A 138 -3.25 -6.53 -6.38
N GLU A 139 -2.29 -6.35 -5.49
CA GLU A 139 -1.13 -7.25 -5.35
C GLU A 139 -1.36 -8.39 -4.35
N SER A 140 -2.44 -8.34 -3.57
CA SER A 140 -2.83 -9.43 -2.66
C SER A 140 -3.23 -10.69 -3.43
N PRO A 141 -3.15 -11.88 -2.83
CA PRO A 141 -3.60 -13.11 -3.48
C PRO A 141 -5.04 -13.04 -3.96
N LEU A 142 -5.95 -12.52 -3.15
CA LEU A 142 -7.35 -12.34 -3.50
C LEU A 142 -7.51 -11.28 -4.61
N GLY A 143 -6.86 -10.12 -4.49
CA GLY A 143 -6.92 -9.06 -5.50
C GLY A 143 -6.43 -9.52 -6.88
N LYS A 144 -5.32 -10.26 -6.92
CA LYS A 144 -4.81 -10.84 -8.18
C LYS A 144 -5.75 -11.87 -8.78
N ALA A 145 -6.43 -12.63 -7.92
CA ALA A 145 -7.35 -13.67 -8.38
C ALA A 145 -8.62 -13.08 -8.98
N ILE A 146 -9.19 -12.02 -8.40
CA ILE A 146 -10.45 -11.43 -8.87
C ILE A 146 -10.29 -10.42 -10.00
N GLN A 147 -9.11 -9.82 -10.17
CA GLN A 147 -8.87 -8.79 -11.18
C GLN A 147 -9.12 -9.30 -12.60
N GLY A 148 -9.94 -8.58 -13.39
CA GLY A 148 -10.28 -8.90 -14.76
C GLY A 148 -11.34 -10.01 -14.93
N HIS A 149 -11.85 -10.59 -13.85
CA HIS A 149 -12.94 -11.55 -13.87
C HIS A 149 -14.32 -10.86 -13.89
N LYS A 150 -15.36 -11.64 -14.23
CA LYS A 150 -16.74 -11.17 -14.38
C LYS A 150 -17.66 -11.68 -13.28
N VAL A 151 -18.83 -11.07 -13.18
CA VAL A 151 -19.90 -11.57 -12.32
C VAL A 151 -20.27 -13.01 -12.71
N GLY A 152 -20.33 -13.89 -11.73
CA GLY A 152 -20.61 -15.32 -11.88
C GLY A 152 -19.38 -16.19 -12.04
N ASP A 153 -18.19 -15.62 -12.23
CA ASP A 153 -16.96 -16.41 -12.35
C ASP A 153 -16.58 -17.06 -11.01
N ARG A 154 -16.20 -18.34 -11.09
CA ARG A 154 -15.63 -19.11 -10.01
C ARG A 154 -14.11 -19.09 -10.12
N VAL A 155 -13.45 -18.55 -9.13
CA VAL A 155 -12.01 -18.29 -9.17
C VAL A 155 -11.28 -19.00 -8.02
N LEU A 156 -10.12 -19.59 -8.31
CA LEU A 156 -9.24 -20.18 -7.31
C LEU A 156 -8.24 -19.13 -6.79
N VAL A 157 -8.34 -18.81 -5.52
CA VAL A 157 -7.37 -17.96 -4.84
C VAL A 157 -6.24 -18.83 -4.28
N LYS A 158 -5.03 -18.65 -4.82
CA LYS A 158 -3.83 -19.35 -4.35
C LYS A 158 -3.21 -18.60 -3.18
N THR A 159 -3.07 -19.25 -2.05
CA THR A 159 -2.30 -18.74 -0.90
C THR A 159 -0.81 -19.08 -1.02
N ASN A 160 0.02 -18.60 -0.11
CA ASN A 160 1.48 -18.84 -0.10
C ASN A 160 1.83 -20.31 0.28
N GLY A 161 1.16 -21.27 -0.32
CA GLY A 161 1.35 -22.70 -0.14
C GLY A 161 0.76 -23.45 -1.31
N ASN A 162 0.57 -24.76 -1.17
CA ASN A 162 -0.15 -25.56 -2.16
C ASN A 162 -1.67 -25.50 -1.99
N ASP A 163 -2.13 -24.83 -0.93
CA ASP A 163 -3.53 -24.72 -0.59
C ASP A 163 -4.14 -23.46 -1.22
N GLY A 164 -5.36 -23.57 -1.67
CA GLY A 164 -6.17 -22.49 -2.22
C GLY A 164 -7.64 -22.70 -1.91
N TYR A 165 -8.42 -21.65 -1.94
CA TYR A 165 -9.86 -21.68 -1.73
C TYR A 165 -10.59 -21.13 -2.95
N TYR A 166 -11.84 -21.56 -3.13
CA TYR A 166 -12.68 -21.10 -4.23
C TYR A 166 -13.59 -19.98 -3.79
N ILE A 167 -13.74 -19.01 -4.68
CA ILE A 167 -14.64 -17.89 -4.54
C ILE A 167 -15.50 -17.71 -5.78
N VAL A 168 -16.67 -17.13 -5.61
CA VAL A 168 -17.57 -16.77 -6.71
C VAL A 168 -17.86 -15.28 -6.64
N ILE A 169 -17.70 -14.57 -7.75
CA ILE A 169 -18.00 -13.14 -7.85
C ILE A 169 -19.51 -12.98 -8.02
N LYS A 170 -20.18 -12.38 -7.04
CA LYS A 170 -21.65 -12.19 -7.05
C LYS A 170 -22.07 -10.89 -7.71
N ASN A 171 -21.35 -9.80 -7.43
CA ASN A 171 -21.69 -8.49 -7.93
C ASN A 171 -20.42 -7.63 -8.11
N ILE A 172 -20.46 -6.70 -9.07
CA ILE A 172 -19.40 -5.72 -9.31
C ILE A 172 -20.06 -4.33 -9.36
N ASP A 173 -19.63 -3.45 -8.47
CA ASP A 173 -20.05 -2.06 -8.46
C ASP A 173 -18.88 -1.17 -8.91
N ASN A 174 -19.08 -0.45 -10.00
CA ASN A 174 -18.07 0.39 -10.65
C ASN A 174 -17.99 1.80 -10.07
N THR A 175 -18.52 2.03 -8.85
CA THR A 175 -18.38 3.32 -8.18
C THR A 175 -16.93 3.56 -7.79
N THR A 176 -16.31 4.52 -8.47
CA THR A 176 -14.87 4.81 -8.37
C THR A 176 -14.55 6.03 -7.50
N ASP A 177 -15.39 6.36 -6.50
CA ASP A 177 -15.08 7.48 -5.61
C ASP A 177 -13.95 7.12 -4.64
N ASP A 178 -12.78 7.69 -4.88
CA ASP A 178 -11.57 7.52 -4.06
C ASP A 178 -11.24 8.75 -3.20
N SER A 179 -12.14 9.76 -3.16
CA SER A 179 -11.90 11.03 -2.48
C SER A 179 -11.64 10.90 -0.98
N HIS A 180 -12.25 9.92 -0.34
CA HIS A 180 -12.13 9.65 1.10
C HIS A 180 -11.03 8.64 1.47
N ASP A 181 -10.39 8.02 0.47
CA ASP A 181 -9.34 7.04 0.74
C ASP A 181 -8.08 7.70 1.27
N THR A 182 -7.59 7.22 2.40
CA THR A 182 -6.35 7.69 3.00
C THR A 182 -5.20 6.76 2.63
N LEU A 183 -4.00 7.35 2.50
CA LEU A 183 -2.79 6.56 2.29
C LEU A 183 -2.46 5.76 3.56
N ARG A 184 -2.03 4.51 3.37
CA ARG A 184 -1.64 3.62 4.48
C ARG A 184 -0.57 4.28 5.34
N LYS A 185 -0.79 4.32 6.65
CA LYS A 185 0.20 4.78 7.62
C LYS A 185 1.32 3.74 7.70
N TYR A 186 2.54 4.25 7.83
CA TYR A 186 3.75 3.42 7.95
C TYR A 186 4.01 3.06 9.42
#